data_b2ec767b241ccbc988acf75d0a3f6fdf
#
_entry.id   b2ec767b241ccbc988acf75d0a3f6fdf
#
_cell.length_a   1.000
_cell.length_b   1.000
_cell.length_c   1.000
_cell.angle_alpha   90.00
_cell.angle_beta   90.00
_cell.angle_gamma   90.00
#
_symmetry.space_group_name_H-M   'P 1'
#
loop_
_entity.id
_entity.type
_entity.pdbx_description
1 polymer ?
#
loop_
_entity_poly.entity_id
_entity_poly.type
_entity_poly.pdbx_seq_one_letter_code
_entity_poly.pdbx_strand_id
1 'polypeptide(L)'
;DGNRRQLIAEYSKGMRKRVAMAASLIHRPELFLMDEPFEGVDAVGARMMKDLLLDQVRRGATIFLTSHVLEVVERLCGRVAIIHEGKLVMECAIGDLRLGADTLEDVFVRTVGGERAVEKLDWL
;
A
#
# COMPACT_ATOMS: atom_id res chain seq x y z
N ASP A 1 -14.93 -9.74 -23.05
CA ASP A 1 -14.80 -11.20 -23.19
C ASP A 1 -13.51 -11.70 -23.88
N GLY A 2 -12.65 -10.83 -24.39
CA GLY A 2 -11.46 -11.20 -25.17
C GLY A 2 -10.35 -11.96 -24.41
N ASN A 3 -10.28 -11.85 -23.09
CA ASN A 3 -9.16 -12.39 -22.31
C ASN A 3 -9.40 -13.81 -21.73
N ARG A 4 -10.55 -14.41 -21.96
CA ARG A 4 -10.88 -15.73 -21.38
C ARG A 4 -10.03 -16.90 -21.91
N ARG A 5 -9.34 -16.72 -23.02
CA ARG A 5 -8.49 -17.76 -23.66
C ARG A 5 -6.98 -17.45 -23.59
N GLN A 6 -6.59 -16.32 -23.02
CA GLN A 6 -5.19 -16.00 -22.82
C GLN A 6 -4.60 -16.74 -21.63
N LEU A 7 -3.40 -17.26 -21.78
CA LEU A 7 -2.64 -17.85 -20.69
C LEU A 7 -2.25 -16.77 -19.68
N ILE A 8 -2.26 -17.08 -18.38
CA ILE A 8 -1.84 -16.16 -17.30
C ILE A 8 -0.41 -15.64 -17.53
N ALA A 9 0.44 -16.43 -18.19
CA ALA A 9 1.81 -16.03 -18.57
C ALA A 9 1.84 -14.81 -19.51
N GLU A 10 0.80 -14.61 -20.31
CA GLU A 10 0.67 -13.49 -21.27
C GLU A 10 0.04 -12.24 -20.64
N TYR A 11 -0.38 -12.32 -19.38
CA TYR A 11 -1.01 -11.20 -18.69
C TYR A 11 0.00 -10.12 -18.33
N SER A 12 -0.42 -8.85 -18.42
CA SER A 12 0.36 -7.73 -17.89
C SER A 12 0.58 -7.89 -16.37
N LYS A 13 1.58 -7.16 -15.82
CA LYS A 13 1.85 -7.16 -14.36
C LYS A 13 0.57 -6.85 -13.56
N GLY A 14 -0.19 -5.83 -13.98
CA GLY A 14 -1.44 -5.45 -13.34
C GLY A 14 -2.55 -6.50 -13.47
N MET A 15 -2.66 -7.18 -14.62
CA MET A 15 -3.63 -8.27 -14.80
C MET A 15 -3.30 -9.46 -13.89
N ARG A 16 -2.02 -9.82 -13.77
CA ARG A 16 -1.57 -10.89 -12.86
C ARG A 16 -1.88 -10.56 -11.40
N LYS A 17 -1.66 -9.32 -10.96
CA LYS A 17 -2.00 -8.88 -9.60
C LYS A 17 -3.51 -8.96 -9.32
N ARG A 18 -4.34 -8.56 -10.28
CA ARG A 18 -5.81 -8.69 -10.15
C ARG A 18 -6.26 -10.15 -10.03
N VAL A 19 -5.68 -11.04 -10.82
CA VAL A 19 -5.97 -12.49 -10.74
C VAL A 19 -5.49 -13.07 -9.40
N ALA A 20 -4.29 -12.72 -8.96
CA ALA A 20 -3.76 -13.16 -7.67
C ALA A 20 -4.64 -12.71 -6.50
N MET A 21 -5.09 -11.45 -6.52
CA MET A 21 -6.05 -10.94 -5.54
C MET A 21 -7.37 -11.71 -5.58
N ALA A 22 -7.95 -11.91 -6.77
CA ALA A 22 -9.19 -12.67 -6.89
C ALA A 22 -9.03 -14.10 -6.35
N ALA A 23 -7.91 -14.77 -6.62
CA ALA A 23 -7.61 -16.09 -6.09
C ALA A 23 -7.48 -16.09 -4.56
N SER A 24 -6.86 -15.07 -3.96
CA SER A 24 -6.73 -14.97 -2.51
C SER A 24 -8.08 -14.78 -1.79
N LEU A 25 -9.05 -14.18 -2.45
CA LEU A 25 -10.39 -13.95 -1.90
C LEU A 25 -11.25 -15.21 -1.84
N ILE A 26 -10.97 -16.24 -2.66
CA ILE A 26 -11.78 -17.46 -2.75
C ILE A 26 -11.87 -18.17 -1.40
N HIS A 27 -10.77 -18.19 -0.65
CA HIS A 27 -10.69 -18.90 0.63
C HIS A 27 -11.19 -18.09 1.83
N ARG A 28 -11.63 -16.83 1.61
CA ARG A 28 -12.10 -15.91 2.66
C ARG A 28 -11.15 -15.85 3.86
N PRO A 29 -9.86 -15.50 3.67
CA PRO A 29 -8.91 -15.45 4.76
C PRO A 29 -9.25 -14.32 5.74
N GLU A 30 -8.94 -14.53 7.01
CA GLU A 30 -9.06 -13.51 8.04
C GLU A 30 -7.90 -12.51 8.02
N LEU A 31 -6.75 -12.89 7.42
CA LEU A 31 -5.55 -12.07 7.29
C LEU A 31 -5.05 -12.09 5.85
N PHE A 32 -4.86 -10.90 5.29
CA PHE A 32 -4.19 -10.69 4.01
C PHE A 32 -2.81 -10.07 4.24
N LEU A 33 -1.77 -10.69 3.67
CA LEU A 33 -0.43 -10.13 3.61
C LEU A 33 -0.14 -9.78 2.14
N MET A 34 0.08 -8.51 1.84
CA MET A 34 0.21 -8.01 0.49
C MET A 34 1.44 -7.13 0.33
N ASP A 35 2.28 -7.47 -0.64
CA ASP A 35 3.46 -6.69 -0.99
C ASP A 35 3.19 -5.89 -2.27
N GLU A 36 3.22 -4.54 -2.14
CA GLU A 36 2.98 -3.59 -3.24
C GLU A 36 1.78 -3.95 -4.14
N PRO A 37 0.57 -4.16 -3.57
CA PRO A 37 -0.55 -4.74 -4.32
C PRO A 37 -1.00 -3.89 -5.51
N PHE A 38 -0.81 -2.56 -5.47
CA PHE A 38 -1.29 -1.63 -6.49
C PHE A 38 -0.24 -1.27 -7.54
N GLU A 39 1.02 -1.70 -7.35
CA GLU A 39 2.10 -1.38 -8.29
C GLU A 39 1.85 -1.97 -9.68
N GLY A 40 1.90 -1.12 -10.71
CA GLY A 40 1.67 -1.52 -12.11
C GLY A 40 0.21 -1.84 -12.45
N VAL A 41 -0.73 -1.50 -11.58
CA VAL A 41 -2.16 -1.58 -11.83
C VAL A 41 -2.67 -0.21 -12.30
N ASP A 42 -3.50 -0.20 -13.34
CA ASP A 42 -4.15 1.04 -13.81
C ASP A 42 -5.13 1.60 -12.77
N ALA A 43 -5.49 2.88 -12.91
CA ALA A 43 -6.32 3.57 -11.94
C ALA A 43 -7.69 2.90 -11.69
N VAL A 44 -8.30 2.36 -12.76
CA VAL A 44 -9.60 1.68 -12.65
C VAL A 44 -9.45 0.36 -11.89
N GLY A 45 -8.44 -0.44 -12.25
CA GLY A 45 -8.13 -1.68 -11.56
C GLY A 45 -7.74 -1.47 -10.10
N ALA A 46 -6.94 -0.44 -9.82
CA ALA A 46 -6.55 -0.10 -8.45
C ALA A 46 -7.77 0.30 -7.60
N ARG A 47 -8.70 1.07 -8.15
CA ARG A 47 -9.95 1.43 -7.46
C ARG A 47 -10.77 0.19 -7.13
N MET A 48 -10.99 -0.69 -8.13
CA MET A 48 -11.71 -1.94 -7.92
C MET A 48 -11.07 -2.81 -6.84
N MET A 49 -9.74 -2.94 -6.85
CA MET A 49 -8.99 -3.70 -5.85
C MET A 49 -9.15 -3.10 -4.44
N LYS A 50 -9.09 -1.76 -4.31
CA LYS A 50 -9.33 -1.06 -3.04
C LYS A 50 -10.74 -1.33 -2.49
N ASP A 51 -11.75 -1.22 -3.34
CA ASP A 51 -13.14 -1.45 -2.95
C ASP A 51 -13.35 -2.90 -2.45
N LEU A 52 -12.74 -3.88 -3.12
CA LEU A 52 -12.75 -5.29 -2.70
C LEU A 52 -12.05 -5.49 -1.34
N LEU A 53 -10.89 -4.86 -1.12
CA LEU A 53 -10.17 -4.97 0.16
C LEU A 53 -10.96 -4.32 1.30
N LEU A 54 -11.54 -3.15 1.08
CA LEU A 54 -12.38 -2.49 2.08
C LEU A 54 -13.62 -3.32 2.42
N ASP A 55 -14.19 -4.06 1.46
CA ASP A 55 -15.29 -4.98 1.73
C ASP A 55 -14.84 -6.15 2.62
N GLN A 56 -13.63 -6.70 2.41
CA GLN A 56 -13.08 -7.73 3.29
C GLN A 56 -12.87 -7.21 4.72
N VAL A 57 -12.38 -5.98 4.88
CA VAL A 57 -12.22 -5.35 6.21
C VAL A 57 -13.58 -5.20 6.90
N ARG A 58 -14.62 -4.74 6.17
CA ARG A 58 -16.00 -4.66 6.71
C ARG A 58 -16.55 -6.01 7.16
N ARG A 59 -16.08 -7.10 6.56
CA ARG A 59 -16.42 -8.48 6.93
C ARG A 59 -15.57 -9.04 8.08
N GLY A 60 -14.65 -8.25 8.62
CA GLY A 60 -13.81 -8.60 9.78
C GLY A 60 -12.40 -9.08 9.43
N ALA A 61 -12.00 -9.07 8.16
CA ALA A 61 -10.63 -9.40 7.79
C ALA A 61 -9.65 -8.30 8.17
N THR A 62 -8.41 -8.69 8.46
CA THR A 62 -7.27 -7.80 8.65
C THR A 62 -6.43 -7.77 7.39
N ILE A 63 -6.01 -6.59 6.96
CA ILE A 63 -5.13 -6.42 5.80
C ILE A 63 -3.84 -5.75 6.26
N PHE A 64 -2.73 -6.42 6.02
CA PHE A 64 -1.39 -5.88 6.15
C PHE A 64 -0.79 -5.74 4.75
N LEU A 65 -0.44 -4.52 4.37
CA LEU A 65 0.16 -4.26 3.05
C LEU A 65 1.41 -3.41 3.16
N THR A 66 2.35 -3.62 2.24
CA THR A 66 3.44 -2.68 2.01
C THR A 66 3.10 -1.77 0.82
N SER A 67 3.56 -0.54 0.86
CA SER A 67 3.47 0.38 -0.27
C SER A 67 4.49 1.51 -0.12
N HIS A 68 5.06 1.95 -1.25
CA HIS A 68 5.85 3.17 -1.34
C HIS A 68 5.00 4.37 -1.80
N VAL A 69 3.72 4.17 -2.12
CA VAL A 69 2.79 5.23 -2.52
C VAL A 69 2.03 5.71 -1.30
N LEU A 70 2.55 6.75 -0.65
CA LEU A 70 2.06 7.27 0.63
C LEU A 70 0.59 7.67 0.58
N GLU A 71 0.14 8.30 -0.52
CA GLU A 71 -1.27 8.67 -0.73
C GLU A 71 -2.23 7.46 -0.68
N VAL A 72 -1.80 6.31 -1.18
CA VAL A 72 -2.60 5.08 -1.12
C VAL A 72 -2.72 4.59 0.32
N VAL A 73 -1.61 4.60 1.06
CA VAL A 73 -1.56 4.21 2.48
C VAL A 73 -2.47 5.12 3.30
N GLU A 74 -2.34 6.43 3.12
CA GLU A 74 -3.10 7.44 3.86
C GLU A 74 -4.62 7.35 3.65
N ARG A 75 -5.04 6.95 2.44
CA ARG A 75 -6.46 6.79 2.10
C ARG A 75 -7.06 5.44 2.47
N LEU A 76 -6.25 4.39 2.50
CA LEU A 76 -6.74 3.02 2.62
C LEU A 76 -6.54 2.45 4.03
N CYS A 77 -5.45 2.83 4.71
CA CYS A 77 -5.04 2.23 5.96
C CYS A 77 -5.56 3.02 7.17
N GLY A 78 -5.85 2.31 8.26
CA GLY A 78 -6.18 2.92 9.55
C GLY A 78 -4.93 3.17 10.41
N ARG A 79 -3.89 2.36 10.22
CA ARG A 79 -2.59 2.47 10.90
C ARG A 79 -1.46 2.37 9.89
N VAL A 80 -0.34 2.99 10.19
CA VAL A 80 0.86 2.98 9.37
C VAL A 80 2.09 2.74 10.23
N ALA A 81 3.05 2.01 9.67
CA ALA A 81 4.38 1.83 10.21
C ALA A 81 5.40 2.20 9.14
N ILE A 82 6.40 3.00 9.49
CA ILE A 82 7.51 3.35 8.60
C ILE A 82 8.73 2.53 9.01
N ILE A 83 9.29 1.82 8.03
CA ILE A 83 10.52 1.06 8.18
C ILE A 83 11.61 1.75 7.35
N HIS A 84 12.74 2.06 7.96
CA HIS A 84 13.91 2.62 7.33
C HIS A 84 15.16 1.87 7.78
N GLU A 85 16.03 1.48 6.85
CA GLU A 85 17.25 0.71 7.11
C GLU A 85 17.05 -0.52 8.03
N GLY A 86 15.93 -1.23 7.80
CA GLY A 86 15.58 -2.44 8.55
C GLY A 86 15.06 -2.19 9.97
N LYS A 87 14.82 -0.94 10.35
CA LYS A 87 14.29 -0.56 11.67
C LYS A 87 12.90 0.06 11.53
N LEU A 88 12.04 -0.24 12.50
CA LEU A 88 10.78 0.48 12.67
C LEU A 88 11.09 1.86 13.24
N VAL A 89 10.88 2.91 12.45
CA VAL A 89 11.18 4.30 12.86
C VAL A 89 9.95 5.05 13.33
N MET A 90 8.75 4.63 12.90
CA MET A 90 7.49 5.22 13.34
C MET A 90 6.33 4.22 13.21
N GLU A 91 5.39 4.31 14.12
CA GLU A 91 4.07 3.67 14.03
C GLU A 91 3.01 4.60 14.61
N CYS A 92 1.91 4.82 13.86
CA CYS A 92 0.78 5.61 14.36
C CYS A 92 -0.54 5.26 13.66
N ALA A 93 -1.65 5.75 14.21
CA ALA A 93 -2.92 5.77 13.50
C ALA A 93 -2.95 6.93 12.49
N ILE A 94 -3.50 6.68 11.30
CA ILE A 94 -3.66 7.73 10.26
C ILE A 94 -4.55 8.87 10.76
N GLY A 95 -5.53 8.57 11.63
CA GLY A 95 -6.37 9.59 12.25
C GLY A 95 -5.59 10.61 13.08
N ASP A 96 -4.54 10.20 13.77
CA ASP A 96 -3.71 11.07 14.60
C ASP A 96 -2.90 12.05 13.74
N LEU A 97 -2.40 11.61 12.57
CA LEU A 97 -1.71 12.48 11.61
C LEU A 97 -2.64 13.60 11.12
N ARG A 98 -3.88 13.26 10.78
CA ARG A 98 -4.89 14.23 10.30
C ARG A 98 -5.26 15.27 11.36
N LEU A 99 -5.27 14.89 12.63
CA LEU A 99 -5.51 15.83 13.74
C LEU A 99 -4.34 16.82 13.91
N GLY A 100 -3.10 16.38 13.64
CA GLY A 100 -1.92 17.23 13.64
C GLY A 100 -1.74 18.10 12.40
N ALA A 101 -2.65 18.01 11.41
CA ALA A 101 -2.54 18.65 10.09
C ALA A 101 -1.30 18.25 9.28
N ASP A 102 -0.59 17.19 9.66
CA ASP A 102 0.52 16.62 8.92
C ASP A 102 0.00 15.61 7.88
N THR A 103 0.61 15.57 6.71
CA THR A 103 0.45 14.46 5.78
C THR A 103 1.42 13.33 6.11
N LEU A 104 1.11 12.12 5.66
CA LEU A 104 2.05 10.99 5.82
C LEU A 104 3.39 11.27 5.11
N GLU A 105 3.37 12.04 4.01
CA GLU A 105 4.56 12.48 3.30
C GLU A 105 5.42 13.43 4.16
N ASP A 106 4.82 14.42 4.82
CA ASP A 106 5.53 15.33 5.71
C ASP A 106 6.24 14.57 6.84
N VAL A 107 5.52 13.62 7.42
CA VAL A 107 6.08 12.79 8.50
C VAL A 107 7.18 11.87 7.97
N PHE A 108 6.99 11.26 6.80
CA PHE A 108 7.99 10.41 6.17
C PHE A 108 9.28 11.19 5.88
N VAL A 109 9.18 12.36 5.24
CA VAL A 109 10.33 13.21 4.93
C VAL A 109 11.05 13.66 6.20
N ARG A 110 10.32 14.04 7.25
CA ARG A 110 10.88 14.45 8.54
C ARG A 110 11.60 13.31 9.24
N THR A 111 11.04 12.09 9.17
CA THR A 111 11.57 10.93 9.88
C THR A 111 12.75 10.29 9.15
N VAL A 112 12.69 10.22 7.81
CA VAL A 112 13.68 9.52 6.97
C VAL A 112 14.65 10.52 6.32
N GLY A 113 14.19 11.73 6.01
CA GLY A 113 14.94 12.76 5.30
C GLY A 113 15.84 13.59 6.22
N GLY A 114 15.58 13.63 7.53
CA GLY A 114 16.35 14.44 8.48
C GLY A 114 17.83 14.06 8.58
N GLU A 115 18.15 12.79 8.40
CA GLU A 115 19.55 12.32 8.37
C GLU A 115 20.28 12.62 7.06
N ARG A 116 19.55 12.65 5.92
CA ARG A 116 20.14 12.93 4.59
C ARG A 116 20.25 14.41 4.25
N ALA A 117 19.45 15.27 4.88
CA ALA A 117 19.51 16.71 4.63
C ALA A 117 20.79 17.36 5.19
N VAL A 118 21.36 16.77 6.25
CA VAL A 118 22.59 17.26 6.87
C VAL A 118 23.82 16.84 6.05
N GLU A 119 23.86 15.63 5.51
CA GLU A 119 25.00 15.16 4.69
C GLU A 119 25.14 15.85 3.32
N LYS A 120 24.05 16.44 2.78
CA LYS A 120 24.10 17.11 1.47
C LYS A 120 24.55 18.56 1.51
N LEU A 121 24.68 19.18 2.68
CA LEU A 121 25.06 20.59 2.83
C LEU A 121 26.52 20.80 3.19
N ASP A 122 27.27 19.75 3.55
CA ASP A 122 28.68 19.87 3.96
C ASP A 122 29.69 20.07 2.79
N TRP A 123 29.21 20.17 1.53
CA TRP A 123 30.06 20.41 0.35
C TRP A 123 29.66 21.66 -0.48
N LEU A 124 28.72 22.45 -0.01
CA LEU A 124 28.39 23.77 -0.52
C LEU A 124 29.13 24.83 0.26
#